data_2e652def837ab6971b59f92567bf0a89
#
_entry.id   2e652def837ab6971b59f92567bf0a89
#
_cell.length_a   1.000
_cell.length_b   1.000
_cell.length_c   1.000
_cell.angle_alpha   90.00
_cell.angle_beta   90.00
_cell.angle_gamma   90.00
#
_symmetry.space_group_name_H-M   'P 1'
#
loop_
_entity.id
_entity.type
_entity.pdbx_description
1 polymer ?
#
loop_
_entity_poly.entity_id
_entity_poly.type
_entity_poly.pdbx_seq_one_letter_code
_entity_poly.pdbx_strand_id
1 'polypeptide(L)'
;MKIALIMQNSQMDKKDLVYSILKEEADLAGHELTDRSGAESDVEAAVRAAELILSGEADYIVSGSANGEGAMIAMNAVRQIRCGLVNDAVNAYAFTRINAGNCAVLPFEKIFSYCPELNLRDIFRILLTEERGAGYPPEAAAGEAYNRGVLGHVKDLAQRPVPELLENMAQFCAVHR
;
A
#
# COMPACT_ATOMS: atom_id res chain seq x y z
N MET A 1 -9.50 -9.82 5.22
CA MET A 1 -8.44 -9.61 4.20
C MET A 1 -7.13 -10.18 4.70
N LYS A 2 -6.25 -10.52 3.77
CA LYS A 2 -4.83 -10.80 4.05
C LYS A 2 -4.03 -9.52 3.85
N ILE A 3 -3.34 -9.06 4.87
CA ILE A 3 -2.55 -7.83 4.85
C ILE A 3 -1.07 -8.20 4.92
N ALA A 4 -0.24 -7.58 4.10
CA ALA A 4 1.21 -7.70 4.22
C ALA A 4 1.82 -6.33 4.57
N LEU A 5 2.67 -6.31 5.61
CA LEU A 5 3.51 -5.18 5.95
C LEU A 5 4.85 -5.31 5.22
N ILE A 6 5.26 -4.29 4.48
CA ILE A 6 6.55 -4.22 3.79
C ILE A 6 7.24 -2.91 4.15
N MET A 7 8.20 -2.96 5.07
CA MET A 7 9.01 -1.80 5.45
C MET A 7 10.40 -1.87 4.82
N GLN A 8 10.97 -0.71 4.49
CA GLN A 8 12.36 -0.63 4.06
C GLN A 8 13.33 -0.88 5.22
N ASN A 9 14.48 -1.44 4.92
CA ASN A 9 15.55 -1.67 5.91
C ASN A 9 15.97 -0.40 6.66
N SER A 10 16.00 0.73 5.98
CA SER A 10 16.31 2.03 6.57
C SER A 10 15.32 2.51 7.63
N GLN A 11 14.16 1.85 7.76
CA GLN A 11 13.06 2.23 8.68
C GLN A 11 12.74 1.14 9.71
N MET A 12 13.61 0.13 9.82
CA MET A 12 13.35 -1.02 10.71
C MET A 12 13.38 -0.66 12.20
N ASP A 13 13.97 0.46 12.56
CA ASP A 13 13.92 1.04 13.91
C ASP A 13 12.49 1.38 14.39
N LYS A 14 11.57 1.58 13.47
CA LYS A 14 10.15 1.91 13.72
C LYS A 14 9.22 0.70 13.67
N LYS A 15 9.76 -0.45 13.27
CA LYS A 15 8.97 -1.64 12.93
C LYS A 15 8.09 -2.13 14.08
N ASP A 16 8.65 -2.24 15.28
CA ASP A 16 7.91 -2.82 16.42
C ASP A 16 6.65 -2.03 16.74
N LEU A 17 6.73 -0.68 16.71
CA LEU A 17 5.58 0.17 16.92
C LEU A 17 4.56 0.05 15.77
N VAL A 18 5.03 0.14 14.53
CA VAL A 18 4.15 0.03 13.35
C VAL A 18 3.44 -1.32 13.32
N TYR A 19 4.20 -2.41 13.51
CA TYR A 19 3.65 -3.76 13.48
C TYR A 19 2.65 -4.02 14.60
N SER A 20 2.96 -3.59 15.85
CA SER A 20 2.07 -3.81 16.99
C SER A 20 0.71 -3.12 16.78
N ILE A 21 0.71 -1.86 16.36
CA ILE A 21 -0.54 -1.11 16.13
C ILE A 21 -1.31 -1.69 14.94
N LEU A 22 -0.62 -1.99 13.82
CA LEU A 22 -1.26 -2.58 12.66
C LEU A 22 -1.87 -3.95 12.99
N LYS A 23 -1.18 -4.76 13.81
CA LYS A 23 -1.67 -6.07 14.26
C LYS A 23 -2.92 -5.94 15.12
N GLU A 24 -2.93 -5.02 16.09
CA GLU A 24 -4.11 -4.75 16.92
C GLU A 24 -5.32 -4.36 16.06
N GLU A 25 -5.16 -3.40 15.14
CA GLU A 25 -6.27 -2.94 14.29
C GLU A 25 -6.72 -4.01 13.28
N ALA A 26 -5.79 -4.82 12.77
CA ALA A 26 -6.11 -5.94 11.89
C ALA A 26 -6.91 -7.02 12.63
N ASP A 27 -6.52 -7.38 13.86
CA ASP A 27 -7.23 -8.36 14.68
C ASP A 27 -8.65 -7.87 15.04
N LEU A 28 -8.81 -6.60 15.41
CA LEU A 28 -10.10 -5.99 15.70
C LEU A 28 -11.03 -6.00 14.46
N ALA A 29 -10.46 -5.84 13.26
CA ALA A 29 -11.19 -5.86 12.01
C ALA A 29 -11.38 -7.29 11.42
N GLY A 30 -10.85 -8.34 12.07
CA GLY A 30 -10.92 -9.72 11.60
C GLY A 30 -10.07 -10.00 10.35
N HIS A 31 -8.89 -9.40 10.28
CA HIS A 31 -7.96 -9.52 9.17
C HIS A 31 -6.69 -10.28 9.57
N GLU A 32 -6.04 -10.91 8.60
CA GLU A 32 -4.75 -11.59 8.79
C GLU A 32 -3.61 -10.64 8.43
N LEU A 33 -2.57 -10.57 9.28
CA LEU A 33 -1.38 -9.77 9.03
C LEU A 33 -0.15 -10.67 8.90
N THR A 34 0.62 -10.47 7.83
CA THR A 34 1.95 -11.05 7.66
C THR A 34 3.01 -9.97 7.55
N ASP A 35 4.18 -10.20 8.13
CA ASP A 35 5.34 -9.32 8.01
C ASP A 35 6.25 -9.80 6.87
N ARG A 36 6.48 -8.92 5.90
CA ARG A 36 7.36 -9.10 4.73
C ARG A 36 8.37 -7.94 4.63
N SER A 37 8.66 -7.30 5.76
CA SER A 37 9.59 -6.16 5.85
C SER A 37 11.04 -6.55 5.53
N GLY A 38 11.91 -5.56 5.41
CA GLY A 38 13.32 -5.75 5.11
C GLY A 38 13.65 -5.58 3.62
N ALA A 39 12.91 -4.73 2.91
CA ALA A 39 13.25 -4.37 1.53
C ALA A 39 14.41 -3.36 1.50
N GLU A 40 15.39 -3.58 0.62
CA GLU A 40 16.56 -2.71 0.50
C GLU A 40 16.24 -1.40 -0.24
N SER A 41 15.16 -1.38 -1.02
CA SER A 41 14.75 -0.21 -1.80
C SER A 41 13.24 -0.16 -2.02
N ASP A 42 12.74 1.00 -2.47
CA ASP A 42 11.34 1.19 -2.90
C ASP A 42 10.97 0.25 -4.05
N VAL A 43 11.90 -0.02 -4.97
CA VAL A 43 11.67 -0.92 -6.10
C VAL A 43 11.54 -2.36 -5.63
N GLU A 44 12.40 -2.80 -4.72
CA GLU A 44 12.31 -4.16 -4.16
C GLU A 44 11.00 -4.34 -3.36
N ALA A 45 10.60 -3.33 -2.58
CA ALA A 45 9.31 -3.35 -1.89
C ALA A 45 8.14 -3.50 -2.86
N ALA A 46 8.18 -2.81 -4.02
CA ALA A 46 7.16 -2.90 -5.04
C ALA A 46 7.14 -4.28 -5.73
N VAL A 47 8.29 -4.88 -5.98
CA VAL A 47 8.39 -6.24 -6.55
C VAL A 47 7.81 -7.27 -5.57
N ARG A 48 8.19 -7.21 -4.28
CA ARG A 48 7.60 -8.07 -3.23
C ARG A 48 6.09 -7.91 -3.13
N ALA A 49 5.60 -6.67 -3.18
CA ALA A 49 4.15 -6.40 -3.17
C ALA A 49 3.46 -7.02 -4.39
N ALA A 50 4.08 -6.91 -5.57
CA ALA A 50 3.56 -7.52 -6.80
C ALA A 50 3.44 -9.04 -6.70
N GLU A 51 4.46 -9.71 -6.16
CA GLU A 51 4.47 -11.16 -5.92
C GLU A 51 3.37 -11.58 -4.96
N LEU A 52 3.21 -10.89 -3.83
CA LEU A 52 2.20 -11.21 -2.81
C LEU A 52 0.76 -11.02 -3.33
N ILE A 53 0.51 -9.96 -4.09
CA ILE A 53 -0.80 -9.72 -4.72
C ILE A 53 -1.07 -10.77 -5.80
N LEU A 54 -0.08 -11.09 -6.63
CA LEU A 54 -0.23 -12.08 -7.71
C LEU A 54 -0.50 -13.49 -7.18
N SER A 55 0.22 -13.90 -6.12
CA SER A 55 0.05 -15.23 -5.50
C SER A 55 -1.23 -15.34 -4.66
N GLY A 56 -1.90 -14.23 -4.35
CA GLY A 56 -3.04 -14.19 -3.44
C GLY A 56 -2.63 -14.38 -1.97
N GLU A 57 -1.35 -14.18 -1.65
CA GLU A 57 -0.86 -14.16 -0.26
C GLU A 57 -1.22 -12.85 0.45
N ALA A 58 -1.47 -11.77 -0.30
CA ALA A 58 -1.99 -10.52 0.22
C ALA A 58 -3.11 -9.95 -0.65
N ASP A 59 -4.13 -9.38 0.00
CA ASP A 59 -5.17 -8.55 -0.61
C ASP A 59 -4.83 -7.06 -0.49
N TYR A 60 -4.02 -6.72 0.52
CA TYR A 60 -3.67 -5.35 0.87
C TYR A 60 -2.23 -5.23 1.34
N ILE A 61 -1.55 -4.21 0.85
CA ILE A 61 -0.18 -3.89 1.24
C ILE A 61 -0.18 -2.64 2.12
N VAL A 62 0.47 -2.72 3.27
CA VAL A 62 0.92 -1.57 4.05
C VAL A 62 2.43 -1.47 3.88
N SER A 63 2.91 -0.37 3.37
CA SER A 63 4.34 -0.13 3.18
C SER A 63 4.76 1.19 3.82
N GLY A 64 6.04 1.36 4.06
CA GLY A 64 6.56 2.60 4.61
C GLY A 64 8.02 2.81 4.29
N SER A 65 8.34 4.04 3.94
CA SER A 65 9.69 4.54 3.70
C SER A 65 9.86 5.93 4.31
N ALA A 66 11.02 6.54 4.22
CA ALA A 66 11.31 7.83 4.86
C ALA A 66 10.25 8.90 4.51
N ASN A 67 10.16 9.31 3.25
CA ASN A 67 9.17 10.29 2.78
C ASN A 67 7.97 9.65 2.06
N GLY A 68 8.06 8.39 1.67
CA GLY A 68 6.98 7.61 1.03
C GLY A 68 6.78 7.84 -0.46
N GLU A 69 7.28 8.91 -1.03
CA GLU A 69 7.01 9.30 -2.42
C GLU A 69 7.61 8.30 -3.42
N GLY A 70 8.87 7.92 -3.24
CA GLY A 70 9.54 6.93 -4.08
C GLY A 70 8.85 5.58 -4.03
N ALA A 71 8.46 5.13 -2.83
CA ALA A 71 7.73 3.89 -2.65
C ALA A 71 6.35 3.94 -3.34
N MET A 72 5.61 5.04 -3.22
CA MET A 72 4.31 5.21 -3.90
C MET A 72 4.47 5.16 -5.43
N ILE A 73 5.49 5.81 -5.98
CA ILE A 73 5.78 5.78 -7.43
C ILE A 73 6.10 4.35 -7.88
N ALA A 74 7.00 3.66 -7.16
CA ALA A 74 7.40 2.29 -7.48
C ALA A 74 6.20 1.31 -7.39
N MET A 75 5.38 1.40 -6.35
CA MET A 75 4.17 0.58 -6.19
C MET A 75 3.18 0.82 -7.34
N ASN A 76 2.96 2.07 -7.77
CA ASN A 76 2.04 2.38 -8.87
C ASN A 76 2.58 2.00 -10.25
N ALA A 77 3.86 1.66 -10.40
CA ALA A 77 4.39 1.05 -11.62
C ALA A 77 3.87 -0.37 -11.85
N VAL A 78 3.33 -1.03 -10.82
CA VAL A 78 2.77 -2.38 -10.88
C VAL A 78 1.29 -2.32 -11.26
N ARG A 79 0.90 -3.08 -12.30
CA ARG A 79 -0.45 -3.06 -12.89
C ARG A 79 -1.58 -3.29 -11.87
N GLN A 80 -1.44 -4.28 -10.99
CA GLN A 80 -2.47 -4.66 -10.01
C GLN A 80 -2.47 -3.81 -8.75
N ILE A 81 -1.47 -2.95 -8.54
CA ILE A 81 -1.35 -2.12 -7.34
C ILE A 81 -1.92 -0.73 -7.60
N ARG A 82 -2.84 -0.31 -6.74
CA ARG A 82 -3.34 1.06 -6.63
C ARG A 82 -2.88 1.60 -5.28
N CYS A 83 -1.82 2.39 -5.33
CA CYS A 83 -1.12 2.87 -4.14
C CYS A 83 -1.40 4.34 -3.87
N GLY A 84 -1.62 4.67 -2.60
CA GLY A 84 -1.71 6.04 -2.08
C GLY A 84 -0.68 6.34 -1.02
N LEU A 85 -0.24 7.59 -0.96
CA LEU A 85 0.55 8.13 0.15
C LEU A 85 -0.40 8.56 1.26
N VAL A 86 -0.28 7.93 2.43
CA VAL A 86 -1.21 8.15 3.56
C VAL A 86 -0.45 8.76 4.74
N ASN A 87 -0.74 10.02 5.03
CA ASN A 87 -0.06 10.79 6.06
C ASN A 87 -0.83 10.87 7.39
N ASP A 88 -2.15 10.72 7.32
CA ASP A 88 -3.07 10.96 8.43
C ASP A 88 -4.44 10.29 8.17
N ALA A 89 -5.34 10.39 9.15
CA ALA A 89 -6.68 9.84 9.10
C ALA A 89 -7.52 10.35 7.92
N VAL A 90 -7.38 11.62 7.56
CA VAL A 90 -8.15 12.22 6.44
C VAL A 90 -7.70 11.63 5.12
N ASN A 91 -6.38 11.50 4.92
CA ASN A 91 -5.83 10.84 3.73
C ASN A 91 -6.25 9.36 3.68
N ALA A 92 -6.21 8.64 4.81
CA ALA A 92 -6.66 7.25 4.90
C ALA A 92 -8.12 7.11 4.48
N TYR A 93 -8.99 7.98 5.00
CA TYR A 93 -10.42 7.99 4.69
C TYR A 93 -10.69 8.26 3.20
N ALA A 94 -10.14 9.34 2.66
CA ALA A 94 -10.32 9.70 1.26
C ALA A 94 -9.76 8.60 0.33
N PHE A 95 -8.57 8.08 0.62
CA PHE A 95 -7.95 7.01 -0.15
C PHE A 95 -8.79 5.74 -0.18
N THR A 96 -9.31 5.33 0.97
CA THR A 96 -10.12 4.11 1.08
C THR A 96 -11.45 4.27 0.36
N ARG A 97 -12.19 5.34 0.64
CA ARG A 97 -13.54 5.51 0.12
C ARG A 97 -13.58 5.95 -1.34
N ILE A 98 -12.69 6.86 -1.74
CA ILE A 98 -12.69 7.42 -3.10
C ILE A 98 -11.89 6.53 -4.05
N ASN A 99 -10.66 6.20 -3.68
CA ASN A 99 -9.73 5.53 -4.59
C ASN A 99 -9.83 4.00 -4.57
N ALA A 100 -10.39 3.42 -3.51
CA ALA A 100 -10.48 1.97 -3.32
C ALA A 100 -9.11 1.27 -3.53
N GLY A 101 -8.03 1.89 -3.02
CA GLY A 101 -6.69 1.37 -3.21
C GLY A 101 -6.42 0.08 -2.44
N ASN A 102 -5.44 -0.68 -2.87
CA ASN A 102 -5.00 -1.91 -2.22
C ASN A 102 -3.56 -1.84 -1.70
N CYS A 103 -2.98 -0.65 -1.68
CA CYS A 103 -1.65 -0.40 -1.13
C CYS A 103 -1.57 0.99 -0.51
N ALA A 104 -1.22 1.08 0.77
CA ALA A 104 -0.96 2.35 1.45
C ALA A 104 0.53 2.46 1.77
N VAL A 105 1.15 3.56 1.35
CA VAL A 105 2.52 3.91 1.74
C VAL A 105 2.50 4.99 2.80
N LEU A 106 3.25 4.78 3.88
CA LEU A 106 3.36 5.67 5.02
C LEU A 106 4.69 6.44 4.98
N PRO A 107 4.68 7.78 5.01
CA PRO A 107 5.89 8.60 5.11
C PRO A 107 6.33 8.68 6.57
N PHE A 108 7.22 7.79 7.01
CA PHE A 108 7.56 7.64 8.41
C PHE A 108 8.24 8.86 9.04
N GLU A 109 9.05 9.61 8.31
CA GLU A 109 9.63 10.85 8.83
C GLU A 109 8.56 11.86 9.25
N LYS A 110 7.46 11.95 8.49
CA LYS A 110 6.34 12.82 8.83
C LYS A 110 5.49 12.23 9.96
N ILE A 111 5.16 10.94 9.88
CA ILE A 111 4.30 10.27 10.88
C ILE A 111 4.97 10.25 12.25
N PHE A 112 6.28 9.99 12.29
CA PHE A 112 7.04 9.90 13.55
C PHE A 112 7.50 11.26 14.09
N SER A 113 7.20 12.35 13.44
CA SER A 113 7.54 13.69 13.92
C SER A 113 6.74 14.10 15.16
N TYR A 114 5.52 13.59 15.33
CA TYR A 114 4.66 13.93 16.47
C TYR A 114 3.56 12.88 16.68
N CYS A 115 3.44 12.36 17.92
CA CYS A 115 2.42 11.39 18.36
C CYS A 115 2.18 10.23 17.36
N PRO A 116 3.21 9.49 16.96
CA PRO A 116 3.09 8.47 15.92
C PRO A 116 2.07 7.37 16.27
N GLU A 117 1.95 7.00 17.55
CA GLU A 117 1.02 5.98 18.03
C GLU A 117 -0.44 6.31 17.70
N LEU A 118 -0.82 7.57 17.95
CA LEU A 118 -2.19 8.03 17.71
C LEU A 118 -2.47 8.12 16.21
N ASN A 119 -1.53 8.70 15.45
CA ASN A 119 -1.67 8.85 14.01
C ASN A 119 -1.73 7.49 13.30
N LEU A 120 -0.83 6.56 13.62
CA LEU A 120 -0.82 5.22 13.06
C LEU A 120 -2.12 4.45 13.38
N ARG A 121 -2.61 4.53 14.62
CA ARG A 121 -3.86 3.88 15.03
C ARG A 121 -5.05 4.39 14.22
N ASP A 122 -5.20 5.70 14.09
CA ASP A 122 -6.29 6.29 13.31
C ASP A 122 -6.19 5.95 11.82
N ILE A 123 -4.98 5.99 11.25
CA ILE A 123 -4.73 5.57 9.87
C ILE A 123 -5.16 4.11 9.66
N PHE A 124 -4.63 3.18 10.47
CA PHE A 124 -4.88 1.75 10.26
C PHE A 124 -6.34 1.39 10.51
N ARG A 125 -6.97 1.92 11.56
CA ARG A 125 -8.40 1.71 11.79
C ARG A 125 -9.20 2.07 10.55
N ILE A 126 -8.98 3.26 9.97
CA ILE A 126 -9.72 3.73 8.80
C ILE A 126 -9.42 2.88 7.56
N LEU A 127 -8.15 2.60 7.27
CA LEU A 127 -7.79 1.77 6.12
C LEU A 127 -8.41 0.37 6.17
N LEU A 128 -8.62 -0.17 7.37
CA LEU A 128 -9.06 -1.56 7.56
C LEU A 128 -10.57 -1.72 7.82
N THR A 129 -11.26 -0.65 8.24
CA THR A 129 -12.70 -0.74 8.58
C THR A 129 -13.62 0.03 7.65
N GLU A 130 -13.13 1.08 6.96
CA GLU A 130 -13.95 1.85 6.03
C GLU A 130 -14.27 1.06 4.75
N GLU A 131 -15.49 1.26 4.24
CA GLU A 131 -15.92 0.62 3.01
C GLU A 131 -15.18 1.17 1.79
N ARG A 132 -14.43 0.31 1.13
CA ARG A 132 -13.63 0.69 -0.03
C ARG A 132 -14.47 1.04 -1.22
N GLY A 133 -14.23 2.23 -1.76
CA GLY A 133 -14.90 2.70 -2.96
C GLY A 133 -16.35 3.11 -2.75
N ALA A 134 -16.79 3.26 -1.50
CA ALA A 134 -18.13 3.76 -1.20
C ALA A 134 -18.36 5.21 -1.66
N GLY A 135 -17.28 5.93 -1.97
CA GLY A 135 -17.34 7.32 -2.42
C GLY A 135 -17.39 8.34 -1.30
N TYR A 136 -17.01 9.57 -1.63
CA TYR A 136 -17.16 10.73 -0.73
C TYR A 136 -17.09 12.05 -1.52
N PRO A 137 -18.09 12.97 -1.35
CA PRO A 137 -19.34 12.73 -0.62
C PRO A 137 -20.21 11.66 -1.34
N PRO A 138 -21.24 11.13 -0.70
CA PRO A 138 -22.03 10.01 -1.27
C PRO A 138 -22.57 10.23 -2.67
N GLU A 139 -22.94 11.47 -3.01
CA GLU A 139 -23.42 11.88 -4.33
C GLU A 139 -22.35 11.79 -5.42
N ALA A 140 -21.06 11.82 -5.07
CA ALA A 140 -19.95 11.67 -6.02
C ALA A 140 -19.63 10.19 -6.33
N ALA A 141 -20.13 9.23 -5.56
CA ALA A 141 -19.74 7.82 -5.59
C ALA A 141 -19.80 7.19 -6.99
N ALA A 142 -20.85 7.49 -7.77
CA ALA A 142 -21.01 6.93 -9.12
C ALA A 142 -19.94 7.45 -10.09
N GLY A 143 -19.61 8.75 -10.04
CA GLY A 143 -18.56 9.35 -10.85
C GLY A 143 -17.16 8.83 -10.48
N GLU A 144 -16.92 8.67 -9.18
CA GLU A 144 -15.66 8.12 -8.67
C GLU A 144 -15.50 6.64 -9.07
N ALA A 145 -16.57 5.84 -9.00
CA ALA A 145 -16.55 4.46 -9.46
C ALA A 145 -16.23 4.35 -10.96
N TYR A 146 -16.84 5.22 -11.78
CA TYR A 146 -16.54 5.31 -13.21
C TYR A 146 -15.06 5.65 -13.44
N ASN A 147 -14.52 6.66 -12.76
CA ASN A 147 -13.12 7.08 -12.90
C ASN A 147 -12.14 5.96 -12.48
N ARG A 148 -12.46 5.22 -11.42
CA ARG A 148 -11.66 4.04 -11.00
C ARG A 148 -11.65 2.95 -12.09
N GLY A 149 -12.78 2.72 -12.74
CA GLY A 149 -12.89 1.79 -13.87
C GLY A 149 -12.04 2.22 -15.06
N VAL A 150 -12.13 3.49 -15.44
CA VAL A 150 -11.30 4.08 -16.51
C VAL A 150 -9.80 3.97 -16.18
N LEU A 151 -9.40 4.32 -14.95
CA LEU A 151 -8.00 4.18 -14.52
C LEU A 151 -7.52 2.73 -14.59
N GLY A 152 -8.36 1.77 -14.20
CA GLY A 152 -8.05 0.33 -14.34
C GLY A 152 -7.75 -0.02 -15.79
N HIS A 153 -8.61 0.41 -16.71
CA HIS A 153 -8.42 0.16 -18.15
C HIS A 153 -7.14 0.83 -18.70
N VAL A 154 -6.85 2.08 -18.26
CA VAL A 154 -5.60 2.76 -18.64
C VAL A 154 -4.38 1.96 -18.18
N LYS A 155 -4.39 1.45 -16.94
CA LYS A 155 -3.31 0.61 -16.42
C LYS A 155 -3.17 -0.69 -17.22
N ASP A 156 -4.27 -1.29 -17.60
CA ASP A 156 -4.29 -2.51 -18.41
C ASP A 156 -3.65 -2.33 -19.79
N LEU A 157 -3.80 -1.15 -20.38
CA LEU A 157 -3.21 -0.81 -21.67
C LEU A 157 -1.75 -0.33 -21.57
N ALA A 158 -1.41 0.36 -20.48
CA ALA A 158 -0.13 1.04 -20.33
C ALA A 158 0.94 0.22 -19.60
N GLN A 159 0.53 -0.76 -18.80
CA GLN A 159 1.44 -1.55 -17.95
C GLN A 159 1.44 -3.02 -18.32
N ARG A 160 2.62 -3.64 -18.23
CA ARG A 160 2.78 -5.07 -18.49
C ARG A 160 2.12 -5.92 -17.38
N PRO A 161 1.65 -7.13 -17.72
CA PRO A 161 1.21 -8.09 -16.72
C PRO A 161 2.32 -8.37 -15.69
N VAL A 162 1.95 -8.60 -14.41
CA VAL A 162 2.93 -8.82 -13.34
C VAL A 162 3.86 -10.00 -13.60
N PRO A 163 3.43 -11.17 -14.12
CA PRO A 163 4.36 -12.25 -14.44
C PRO A 163 5.46 -11.81 -15.40
N GLU A 164 5.11 -11.10 -16.47
CA GLU A 164 6.07 -10.58 -17.44
C GLU A 164 6.98 -9.51 -16.83
N LEU A 165 6.45 -8.66 -15.94
CA LEU A 165 7.23 -7.68 -15.20
C LEU A 165 8.30 -8.36 -14.33
N LEU A 166 7.91 -9.37 -13.55
CA LEU A 166 8.82 -10.07 -12.64
C LEU A 166 9.93 -10.82 -13.41
N GLU A 167 9.59 -11.46 -14.53
CA GLU A 167 10.56 -12.14 -15.37
C GLU A 167 11.59 -11.16 -15.95
N ASN A 168 11.14 -10.03 -16.49
CA ASN A 168 12.02 -9.00 -17.05
C ASN A 168 12.89 -8.35 -15.95
N MET A 169 12.34 -8.12 -14.75
CA MET A 169 13.09 -7.58 -13.60
C MET A 169 14.20 -8.53 -13.15
N ALA A 170 13.94 -9.83 -13.10
CA ALA A 170 14.94 -10.83 -12.75
C ALA A 170 16.10 -10.82 -13.75
N GLN A 171 15.80 -10.75 -15.06
CA GLN A 171 16.81 -10.63 -16.12
C GLN A 171 17.61 -9.35 -16.01
N PHE A 172 16.96 -8.20 -15.80
CA PHE A 172 17.62 -6.91 -15.64
C PHE A 172 18.59 -6.90 -14.45
N CYS A 173 18.14 -7.37 -13.29
CA CYS A 173 18.97 -7.44 -12.09
C CYS A 173 20.17 -8.40 -12.24
N ALA A 174 20.04 -9.47 -13.03
CA ALA A 174 21.13 -10.41 -13.29
C ALA A 174 22.26 -9.79 -14.14
N VAL A 175 21.91 -8.84 -15.01
CA VAL A 175 22.89 -8.18 -15.92
C VAL A 175 23.58 -6.98 -15.24
N HIS A 176 22.93 -6.34 -14.25
CA HIS A 176 23.39 -5.07 -13.65
C HIS A 176 23.93 -5.22 -12.21
N ARG A 177 24.16 -6.44 -11.74
CA ARG A 177 24.90 -6.76 -10.50
C ARG A 177 26.37 -7.03 -10.84
#